data_7c803fd9f5e2e37ee099326f4e291fac
#
_entry.id   7c803fd9f5e2e37ee099326f4e291fac
#
_cell.length_a   1.000
_cell.length_b   1.000
_cell.length_c   1.000
_cell.angle_alpha   90.00
_cell.angle_beta   90.00
_cell.angle_gamma   90.00
#
_symmetry.space_group_name_H-M   'P 1'
#
loop_
_entity.id
_entity.type
_entity.pdbx_description
1 polymer ?
#
loop_
_entity_poly.entity_id
_entity_poly.type
_entity_poly.pdbx_seq_one_letter_code
_entity_poly.pdbx_strand_id
1 'polypeptide(L)'
;SYRLLSQQTSYPLHLGITEAGSYLPGSIKSSIGLGNLLMDGIGDTIRVSLSDDPVEEVKIGNEILKSIGLRNRGVKIISCPSCARQGFEVIETVKILEDKLSHIKEPITLSIIGCVVNGPGEASQTDIGITGGGKDSNMLYLNGIQSKKLNNNEIISKVVVLVVM
;
A
#
# COMPACT_ATOMS: atom_id res chain seq x y z
N SER A 1 -21.63 19.23 4.83
CA SER A 1 -22.77 18.95 3.94
C SER A 1 -23.09 17.45 3.88
N TYR A 2 -22.14 16.53 3.49
CA TYR A 2 -22.39 15.10 3.30
C TYR A 2 -22.92 14.38 4.56
N ARG A 3 -22.37 14.65 5.76
CA ARG A 3 -22.86 14.07 7.02
C ARG A 3 -24.31 14.42 7.33
N LEU A 4 -24.76 15.64 7.01
CA LEU A 4 -26.15 16.02 7.17
C LEU A 4 -27.05 15.39 6.11
N LEU A 5 -26.57 15.32 4.86
CA LEU A 5 -27.32 14.74 3.78
C LEU A 5 -27.53 13.23 3.97
N SER A 6 -26.51 12.50 4.41
CA SER A 6 -26.62 11.06 4.67
C SER A 6 -27.63 10.69 5.75
N GLN A 7 -27.97 11.63 6.65
CA GLN A 7 -29.02 11.45 7.65
C GLN A 7 -30.43 11.73 7.12
N GLN A 8 -30.55 12.40 5.98
CA GLN A 8 -31.82 12.86 5.41
C GLN A 8 -32.26 12.06 4.20
N THR A 9 -31.39 11.27 3.59
CA THR A 9 -31.70 10.51 2.38
C THR A 9 -30.99 9.16 2.37
N SER A 10 -31.61 8.18 1.70
CA SER A 10 -31.02 6.88 1.39
C SER A 10 -30.47 6.79 -0.04
N TYR A 11 -30.47 7.89 -0.78
CA TYR A 11 -29.90 7.90 -2.13
C TYR A 11 -28.37 7.73 -2.08
N PRO A 12 -27.77 7.03 -3.07
CA PRO A 12 -26.32 6.90 -3.17
C PRO A 12 -25.62 8.26 -3.23
N LEU A 13 -24.56 8.41 -2.45
CA LEU A 13 -23.79 9.64 -2.37
C LEU A 13 -22.47 9.51 -3.15
N HIS A 14 -22.27 10.42 -4.09
CA HIS A 14 -21.03 10.54 -4.83
C HIS A 14 -20.11 11.55 -4.15
N LEU A 15 -18.98 11.08 -3.61
CA LEU A 15 -18.03 11.94 -2.91
C LEU A 15 -16.94 12.46 -3.86
N GLY A 16 -16.56 13.71 -3.70
CA GLY A 16 -15.44 14.30 -4.44
C GLY A 16 -15.01 15.63 -3.84
N ILE A 17 -13.71 15.90 -3.95
CA ILE A 17 -13.13 17.20 -3.64
C ILE A 17 -12.90 17.93 -4.96
N THR A 18 -13.55 19.09 -5.11
CA THR A 18 -13.32 19.99 -6.24
C THR A 18 -12.12 20.89 -5.91
N GLU A 19 -11.37 21.31 -6.92
CA GLU A 19 -10.23 22.22 -6.75
C GLU A 19 -9.15 21.64 -5.80
N ALA A 20 -8.90 20.35 -5.90
CA ALA A 20 -7.94 19.69 -5.01
C ALA A 20 -6.48 20.14 -5.28
N GLY A 21 -6.14 20.47 -6.53
CA GLY A 21 -4.82 20.98 -6.93
C GLY A 21 -3.99 19.95 -7.70
N SER A 22 -2.68 20.18 -7.78
CA SER A 22 -1.73 19.28 -8.44
C SER A 22 -1.57 17.96 -7.67
N TYR A 23 -0.78 17.02 -8.22
CA TYR A 23 -0.63 15.64 -7.73
C TYR A 23 -0.51 15.53 -6.21
N LEU A 24 0.51 16.12 -5.59
CA LEU A 24 0.74 15.95 -4.14
C LEU A 24 -0.31 16.67 -3.27
N PRO A 25 -0.59 17.98 -3.43
CA PRO A 25 -1.63 18.64 -2.64
C PRO A 25 -3.01 18.05 -2.86
N GLY A 26 -3.34 17.68 -4.09
CA GLY A 26 -4.61 17.10 -4.46
C GLY A 26 -4.83 15.72 -3.85
N SER A 27 -3.78 14.89 -3.86
CA SER A 27 -3.80 13.56 -3.19
C SER A 27 -4.06 13.69 -1.69
N ILE A 28 -3.37 14.61 -1.03
CA ILE A 28 -3.52 14.83 0.41
C ILE A 28 -4.93 15.33 0.74
N LYS A 29 -5.44 16.35 0.02
CA LYS A 29 -6.78 16.89 0.24
C LYS A 29 -7.85 15.83 0.01
N SER A 30 -7.74 15.08 -1.08
CA SER A 30 -8.68 14.00 -1.42
C SER A 30 -8.64 12.90 -0.37
N SER A 31 -7.47 12.48 0.09
CA SER A 31 -7.32 11.45 1.13
C SER A 31 -7.98 11.87 2.44
N ILE A 32 -7.79 13.11 2.88
CA ILE A 32 -8.41 13.64 4.09
C ILE A 32 -9.92 13.75 3.95
N GLY A 33 -10.38 14.37 2.85
CA GLY A 33 -11.81 14.63 2.66
C GLY A 33 -12.63 13.37 2.41
N LEU A 34 -12.19 12.51 1.51
CA LEU A 34 -12.86 11.25 1.20
C LEU A 34 -12.69 10.23 2.33
N GLY A 35 -11.47 10.08 2.85
CA GLY A 35 -11.18 9.13 3.91
C GLY A 35 -12.04 9.35 5.15
N ASN A 36 -12.19 10.60 5.58
CA ASN A 36 -13.01 10.95 6.74
C ASN A 36 -14.48 10.54 6.59
N LEU A 37 -15.06 10.73 5.40
CA LEU A 37 -16.45 10.35 5.14
C LEU A 37 -16.63 8.85 4.98
N LEU A 38 -15.72 8.21 4.24
CA LEU A 38 -15.74 6.77 4.02
C LEU A 38 -15.54 5.96 5.31
N MET A 39 -14.71 6.45 6.24
CA MET A 39 -14.55 5.82 7.56
C MET A 39 -15.80 5.95 8.44
N ASP A 40 -16.62 6.97 8.21
CA ASP A 40 -17.94 7.10 8.83
C ASP A 40 -19.03 6.27 8.10
N GLY A 41 -18.68 5.51 7.07
CA GLY A 41 -19.63 4.74 6.26
C GLY A 41 -20.45 5.60 5.29
N ILE A 42 -19.99 6.81 4.97
CA ILE A 42 -20.67 7.74 4.07
C ILE A 42 -19.98 7.74 2.71
N GLY A 43 -20.74 7.45 1.65
CA GLY A 43 -20.29 7.49 0.25
C GLY A 43 -20.33 6.14 -0.44
N ASP A 44 -20.92 6.13 -1.63
CA ASP A 44 -21.10 4.92 -2.45
C ASP A 44 -20.14 4.90 -3.64
N THR A 45 -19.79 6.07 -4.13
CA THR A 45 -18.80 6.27 -5.19
C THR A 45 -17.89 7.45 -4.87
N ILE A 46 -16.68 7.44 -5.42
CA ILE A 46 -15.70 8.51 -5.19
C ILE A 46 -15.17 9.08 -6.50
N ARG A 47 -14.77 10.34 -6.46
CA ARG A 47 -13.99 11.01 -7.49
C ARG A 47 -12.80 11.71 -6.86
N VAL A 48 -11.62 11.42 -7.38
CA VAL A 48 -10.42 12.23 -7.18
C VAL A 48 -10.29 13.18 -8.38
N SER A 49 -9.94 14.43 -8.15
CA SER A 49 -9.73 15.41 -9.21
C SER A 49 -8.36 16.08 -9.00
N LEU A 50 -7.53 16.03 -10.02
CA LEU A 50 -6.17 16.58 -9.99
C LEU A 50 -5.93 17.47 -11.21
N SER A 51 -5.03 18.44 -11.07
CA SER A 51 -4.42 19.12 -12.22
C SER A 51 -3.23 18.28 -12.69
N ASP A 52 -3.51 17.05 -13.18
CA ASP A 52 -2.53 16.05 -13.59
C ASP A 52 -3.17 15.03 -14.56
N ASP A 53 -2.43 13.98 -14.95
CA ASP A 53 -2.95 12.89 -15.79
C ASP A 53 -4.15 12.20 -15.11
N PRO A 54 -5.29 12.01 -15.81
CA PRO A 54 -6.47 11.34 -15.25
C PRO A 54 -6.20 9.92 -14.73
N VAL A 55 -5.18 9.24 -15.23
CA VAL A 55 -4.77 7.92 -14.72
C VAL A 55 -4.32 8.01 -13.26
N GLU A 56 -3.65 9.09 -12.87
CA GLU A 56 -3.21 9.31 -11.49
C GLU A 56 -4.40 9.50 -10.53
N GLU A 57 -5.49 10.10 -10.98
CA GLU A 57 -6.72 10.23 -10.18
C GLU A 57 -7.28 8.86 -9.79
N VAL A 58 -7.28 7.90 -10.74
CA VAL A 58 -7.73 6.53 -10.50
C VAL A 58 -6.80 5.78 -9.56
N LYS A 59 -5.48 5.96 -9.72
CA LYS A 59 -4.48 5.36 -8.81
C LYS A 59 -4.67 5.85 -7.38
N ILE A 60 -4.76 7.16 -7.19
CA ILE A 60 -4.96 7.76 -5.87
C ILE A 60 -6.29 7.33 -5.25
N GLY A 61 -7.37 7.31 -6.02
CA GLY A 61 -8.66 6.82 -5.54
C GLY A 61 -8.60 5.37 -5.05
N ASN A 62 -7.89 4.51 -5.76
CA ASN A 62 -7.64 3.13 -5.33
C ASN A 62 -6.79 3.06 -4.06
N GLU A 63 -5.74 3.88 -3.95
CA GLU A 63 -4.88 3.88 -2.76
C GLU A 63 -5.60 4.43 -1.52
N ILE A 64 -6.49 5.42 -1.67
CA ILE A 64 -7.37 5.86 -0.59
C ILE A 64 -8.21 4.69 -0.07
N LEU A 65 -8.91 3.98 -0.96
CA LEU A 65 -9.77 2.85 -0.59
C LEU A 65 -9.00 1.70 0.05
N LYS A 66 -7.79 1.39 -0.45
CA LYS A 66 -6.90 0.38 0.14
C LYS A 66 -6.43 0.79 1.53
N SER A 67 -6.04 2.05 1.71
CA SER A 67 -5.50 2.56 2.97
C SER A 67 -6.49 2.47 4.12
N ILE A 68 -7.79 2.62 3.85
CA ILE A 68 -8.88 2.50 4.83
C ILE A 68 -9.56 1.12 4.85
N GLY A 69 -9.01 0.15 4.12
CA GLY A 69 -9.51 -1.24 4.12
C GLY A 69 -10.79 -1.50 3.34
N LEU A 70 -11.30 -0.53 2.58
CA LEU A 70 -12.50 -0.69 1.75
C LEU A 70 -12.23 -1.38 0.40
N ARG A 71 -10.98 -1.57 0.04
CA ARG A 71 -10.58 -2.25 -1.19
C ARG A 71 -9.40 -3.18 -0.93
N ASN A 72 -9.61 -4.46 -1.18
CA ASN A 72 -8.58 -5.50 -1.11
C ASN A 72 -8.27 -5.99 -2.53
N ARG A 73 -7.44 -5.25 -3.26
CA ARG A 73 -7.03 -5.63 -4.62
C ARG A 73 -5.60 -5.21 -4.86
N GLY A 74 -4.82 -6.15 -5.42
CA GLY A 74 -3.41 -5.94 -5.72
C GLY A 74 -2.50 -6.09 -4.49
N VAL A 75 -1.22 -5.96 -4.72
CA VAL A 75 -0.22 -6.11 -3.67
C VAL A 75 -0.23 -4.89 -2.76
N LYS A 76 -0.34 -5.12 -1.45
CA LYS A 76 -0.17 -4.11 -0.41
C LYS A 76 1.21 -4.26 0.19
N ILE A 77 2.10 -3.31 -0.11
CA ILE A 77 3.46 -3.30 0.44
C ILE A 77 3.50 -2.54 1.76
N ILE A 78 4.00 -3.20 2.79
CA ILE A 78 4.27 -2.63 4.12
C ILE A 78 5.79 -2.53 4.24
N SER A 79 6.32 -1.34 4.42
CA SER A 79 7.77 -1.12 4.51
C SER A 79 8.13 -0.20 5.65
N CYS A 80 9.31 -0.39 6.23
CA CYS A 80 9.86 0.53 7.20
C CYS A 80 10.63 1.67 6.50
N PRO A 81 10.74 2.84 7.14
CA PRO A 81 11.68 3.86 6.69
C PRO A 81 13.12 3.33 6.81
N SER A 82 13.96 3.72 5.87
CA SER A 82 15.38 3.37 5.88
C SER A 82 16.06 3.91 7.15
N CYS A 83 16.91 3.09 7.78
CA CYS A 83 17.67 3.47 8.97
C CYS A 83 19.03 2.78 9.00
N ALA A 84 19.93 3.18 9.91
CA ALA A 84 21.28 2.64 10.06
C ALA A 84 21.35 1.12 10.35
N ARG A 85 20.24 0.49 10.72
CA ARG A 85 20.15 -0.95 11.00
C ARG A 85 19.73 -1.81 9.79
N GLN A 86 19.49 -1.20 8.64
CA GLN A 86 19.04 -1.93 7.45
C GLN A 86 20.14 -2.88 6.94
N GLY A 87 19.76 -4.08 6.54
CA GLY A 87 20.64 -5.08 5.93
C GLY A 87 20.65 -5.04 4.40
N PHE A 88 19.70 -4.29 3.78
CA PHE A 88 19.58 -4.08 2.33
C PHE A 88 18.89 -2.74 2.03
N GLU A 89 18.95 -2.30 0.79
CA GLU A 89 18.38 -1.02 0.33
C GLU A 89 16.84 -1.11 0.22
N VAL A 90 16.15 -0.82 1.32
CA VAL A 90 14.69 -0.94 1.44
C VAL A 90 13.97 -0.04 0.45
N ILE A 91 14.34 1.23 0.36
CA ILE A 91 13.66 2.22 -0.49
C ILE A 91 13.69 1.80 -1.95
N GLU A 92 14.86 1.43 -2.46
CA GLU A 92 15.02 0.98 -3.84
C GLU A 92 14.29 -0.33 -4.11
N THR A 93 14.38 -1.29 -3.18
CA THR A 93 13.68 -2.57 -3.26
C THR A 93 12.17 -2.37 -3.35
N VAL A 94 11.58 -1.53 -2.51
CA VAL A 94 10.15 -1.23 -2.51
C VAL A 94 9.73 -0.60 -3.83
N LYS A 95 10.45 0.42 -4.30
CA LYS A 95 10.14 1.10 -5.57
C LYS A 95 10.13 0.14 -6.76
N ILE A 96 11.10 -0.78 -6.85
CA ILE A 96 11.16 -1.78 -7.91
C ILE A 96 10.00 -2.79 -7.79
N LEU A 97 9.65 -3.20 -6.58
CA LEU A 97 8.56 -4.14 -6.36
C LEU A 97 7.19 -3.51 -6.65
N GLU A 98 6.95 -2.26 -6.27
CA GLU A 98 5.74 -1.52 -6.62
C GLU A 98 5.52 -1.47 -8.14
N ASP A 99 6.56 -1.14 -8.89
CA ASP A 99 6.50 -1.13 -10.35
C ASP A 99 6.23 -2.53 -10.94
N LYS A 100 7.03 -3.51 -10.56
CA LYS A 100 6.93 -4.89 -11.08
C LYS A 100 5.62 -5.59 -10.71
N LEU A 101 5.01 -5.26 -9.57
CA LEU A 101 3.81 -5.91 -9.06
C LEU A 101 2.54 -5.09 -9.31
N SER A 102 2.64 -3.95 -9.96
CA SER A 102 1.51 -3.04 -10.24
C SER A 102 0.37 -3.67 -11.03
N HIS A 103 0.67 -4.67 -11.85
CA HIS A 103 -0.31 -5.40 -12.68
C HIS A 103 -1.06 -6.51 -11.93
N ILE A 104 -0.60 -6.91 -10.77
CA ILE A 104 -1.21 -7.97 -9.94
C ILE A 104 -2.54 -7.48 -9.38
N LYS A 105 -3.56 -8.32 -9.46
CA LYS A 105 -4.93 -7.99 -9.01
C LYS A 105 -5.32 -8.73 -7.73
N GLU A 106 -4.68 -9.84 -7.47
CA GLU A 106 -4.87 -10.69 -6.29
C GLU A 106 -4.47 -9.92 -5.03
N PRO A 107 -5.27 -10.00 -3.96
CA PRO A 107 -4.94 -9.34 -2.70
C PRO A 107 -3.80 -10.09 -2.01
N ILE A 108 -2.63 -9.49 -1.98
CA ILE A 108 -1.43 -10.04 -1.34
C ILE A 108 -0.83 -8.96 -0.43
N THR A 109 -0.49 -9.33 0.79
CA THR A 109 0.26 -8.49 1.72
C THR A 109 1.73 -8.85 1.69
N LEU A 110 2.59 -7.84 1.50
CA LEU A 110 4.03 -8.00 1.38
C LEU A 110 4.73 -7.06 2.37
N SER A 111 5.49 -7.58 3.32
CA SER A 111 6.33 -6.77 4.21
C SER A 111 7.79 -6.76 3.77
N ILE A 112 8.36 -5.55 3.66
CA ILE A 112 9.78 -5.32 3.30
C ILE A 112 10.42 -4.51 4.42
N ILE A 113 11.05 -5.19 5.36
CA ILE A 113 11.60 -4.57 6.57
C ILE A 113 13.11 -4.80 6.64
N GLY A 114 13.87 -3.73 6.67
CA GLY A 114 15.33 -3.75 6.54
C GLY A 114 16.09 -4.36 7.74
N CYS A 115 15.46 -4.68 8.86
CA CYS A 115 16.17 -5.16 10.05
C CYS A 115 15.40 -6.21 10.85
N VAL A 116 16.13 -6.95 11.70
CA VAL A 116 15.56 -7.98 12.59
C VAL A 116 14.74 -7.43 13.76
N VAL A 117 14.74 -6.13 14.02
CA VAL A 117 14.05 -5.58 15.19
C VAL A 117 12.53 -5.54 14.96
N ASN A 118 12.09 -4.95 13.86
CA ASN A 118 10.67 -4.87 13.50
C ASN A 118 10.27 -5.94 12.48
N GLY A 119 11.24 -6.47 11.74
CA GLY A 119 11.00 -7.40 10.63
C GLY A 119 10.18 -8.62 10.98
N PRO A 120 10.55 -9.41 12.00
CA PRO A 120 9.81 -10.62 12.34
C PRO A 120 8.34 -10.36 12.73
N GLY A 121 8.07 -9.25 13.45
CA GLY A 121 6.71 -8.86 13.84
C GLY A 121 5.83 -8.57 12.63
N GLU A 122 6.29 -7.71 11.72
CA GLU A 122 5.58 -7.38 10.49
C GLU A 122 5.45 -8.59 9.54
N ALA A 123 6.53 -9.35 9.36
CA ALA A 123 6.53 -10.52 8.49
C ALA A 123 5.59 -11.63 8.97
N SER A 124 5.34 -11.72 10.28
CA SER A 124 4.40 -12.69 10.84
C SER A 124 2.92 -12.39 10.52
N GLN A 125 2.62 -11.17 10.08
CA GLN A 125 1.26 -10.69 9.80
C GLN A 125 0.99 -10.55 8.29
N THR A 126 1.93 -10.97 7.43
CA THR A 126 1.83 -10.81 5.98
C THR A 126 1.98 -12.14 5.24
N ASP A 127 1.43 -12.21 4.03
CA ASP A 127 1.53 -13.41 3.18
C ASP A 127 2.99 -13.69 2.78
N ILE A 128 3.71 -12.62 2.45
CA ILE A 128 5.15 -12.68 2.14
C ILE A 128 5.87 -11.61 2.96
N GLY A 129 6.95 -11.99 3.63
CA GLY A 129 7.76 -11.04 4.41
C GLY A 129 9.24 -11.19 4.13
N ILE A 130 9.95 -10.07 3.99
CA ILE A 130 11.41 -10.01 3.93
C ILE A 130 11.91 -9.20 5.11
N THR A 131 12.83 -9.78 5.88
CA THR A 131 13.48 -9.10 7.01
C THR A 131 14.98 -9.09 6.83
N GLY A 132 15.60 -7.93 6.95
CA GLY A 132 17.07 -7.83 6.94
C GLY A 132 17.66 -8.49 8.18
N GLY A 133 18.68 -9.32 8.01
CA GLY A 133 19.28 -10.11 9.10
C GLY A 133 20.77 -9.88 9.34
N GLY A 134 21.41 -8.99 8.58
CA GLY A 134 22.85 -8.74 8.67
C GLY A 134 23.49 -8.63 7.29
N LYS A 135 24.83 -8.76 7.21
CA LYS A 135 25.52 -8.62 5.94
C LYS A 135 25.04 -9.71 4.95
N ASP A 136 24.32 -9.24 3.91
CA ASP A 136 23.85 -10.06 2.80
C ASP A 136 23.10 -11.35 3.21
N SER A 137 22.32 -11.26 4.30
CA SER A 137 21.56 -12.40 4.82
C SER A 137 20.20 -11.94 5.32
N ASN A 138 19.17 -12.16 4.53
CA ASN A 138 17.80 -11.74 4.81
C ASN A 138 16.92 -12.97 5.00
N MET A 139 15.91 -12.88 5.86
CA MET A 139 14.98 -13.97 6.10
C MET A 139 13.70 -13.75 5.32
N LEU A 140 13.31 -14.74 4.53
CA LEU A 140 12.01 -14.84 3.89
C LEU A 140 11.02 -15.50 4.84
N TYR A 141 9.84 -14.90 4.93
CA TYR A 141 8.67 -15.45 5.60
C TYR A 141 7.57 -15.72 4.57
N LEU A 142 6.85 -16.82 4.75
CA LEU A 142 5.66 -17.18 3.96
C LEU A 142 4.52 -17.49 4.93
N ASN A 143 3.42 -16.77 4.78
CA ASN A 143 2.26 -16.87 5.68
C ASN A 143 2.67 -16.78 7.16
N GLY A 144 3.52 -15.83 7.48
CA GLY A 144 4.01 -15.59 8.83
C GLY A 144 5.10 -16.54 9.33
N ILE A 145 5.46 -17.57 8.58
CA ILE A 145 6.44 -18.59 8.99
C ILE A 145 7.78 -18.37 8.29
N GLN A 146 8.86 -18.49 9.05
CA GLN A 146 10.22 -18.42 8.49
C GLN A 146 10.43 -19.55 7.46
N SER A 147 10.91 -19.20 6.27
CA SER A 147 11.13 -20.13 5.18
C SER A 147 12.63 -20.34 4.93
N LYS A 148 13.28 -19.39 4.29
CA LYS A 148 14.69 -19.51 3.95
C LYS A 148 15.42 -18.17 3.97
N LYS A 149 16.76 -18.23 4.02
CA LYS A 149 17.61 -17.06 3.87
C LYS A 149 17.79 -16.72 2.39
N LEU A 150 17.89 -15.42 2.11
CA LEU A 150 18.11 -14.84 0.79
C LEU A 150 19.26 -13.83 0.86
N ASN A 151 20.07 -13.77 -0.20
CA ASN A 151 21.02 -12.68 -0.40
C ASN A 151 20.30 -11.43 -0.91
N ASN A 152 20.91 -10.25 -0.78
CA ASN A 152 20.32 -8.99 -1.23
C ASN A 152 19.88 -9.04 -2.69
N ASN A 153 20.68 -9.63 -3.57
CA ASN A 153 20.41 -9.74 -5.01
C ASN A 153 19.25 -10.69 -5.36
N GLU A 154 18.85 -11.55 -4.45
CA GLU A 154 17.77 -12.53 -4.66
C GLU A 154 16.40 -12.01 -4.24
N ILE A 155 16.34 -10.94 -3.42
CA ILE A 155 15.09 -10.46 -2.81
C ILE A 155 14.04 -10.19 -3.89
N ILE A 156 14.35 -9.29 -4.83
CA ILE A 156 13.37 -8.83 -5.83
C ILE A 156 12.90 -10.00 -6.70
N SER A 157 13.82 -10.77 -7.25
CA SER A 157 13.47 -11.90 -8.13
C SER A 157 12.64 -12.96 -7.42
N LYS A 158 12.98 -13.25 -6.16
CA LYS A 158 12.24 -14.24 -5.37
C LYS A 158 10.85 -13.78 -4.99
N VAL A 159 10.69 -12.52 -4.58
CA VAL A 159 9.38 -11.94 -4.25
C VAL A 159 8.48 -11.93 -5.49
N VAL A 160 8.99 -11.47 -6.64
CA VAL A 160 8.20 -11.45 -7.89
C VAL A 160 7.72 -12.86 -8.26
N VAL A 161 8.57 -13.86 -8.20
CA VAL A 161 8.18 -15.26 -8.48
C VAL A 161 7.09 -15.74 -7.51
N LEU A 162 7.20 -15.44 -6.22
CA LEU A 162 6.22 -15.87 -5.21
C LEU A 162 4.87 -15.20 -5.35
N VAL A 163 4.83 -13.95 -5.80
CA VAL A 163 3.59 -13.18 -6.00
C VAL A 163 2.86 -13.62 -7.28
N VAL A 164 3.58 -14.06 -8.30
CA VAL A 164 3.02 -14.43 -9.62
C VAL A 164 2.58 -15.91 -9.66
N MET A 165 3.03 -16.74 -8.71
CA MET A 165 2.64 -18.17 -8.62
C MET A 165 1.25 -18.35 -8.02
#